data_0d4ea92907d91656e3d3f34460a30edf
#
_entry.id   0d4ea92907d91656e3d3f34460a30edf
#
_cell.length_a   1.000
_cell.length_b   1.000
_cell.length_c   1.000
_cell.angle_alpha   90.00
_cell.angle_beta   90.00
_cell.angle_gamma   90.00
#
_symmetry.space_group_name_H-M   'P 1'
#
loop_
_entity.id
_entity.type
_entity.pdbx_description
1 polymer ?
#
loop_
_entity_poly.entity_id
_entity_poly.type
_entity_poly.pdbx_seq_one_letter_code
_entity_poly.pdbx_strand_id
1 'polypeptide(L)'
;MSHLFALQLPPQKTEDFVRLAPLLQKFATSRRGLMLAPFIAALPASLVSDPAQAIDLNETQVTLPDQFQWKLALPNAPAQSVETVPVFGATDKPGPYVVLIKWYPGYMSAPHTYVTDRLCFVISGTWWVNSGENFEPDATVPVPAGGFVRRVAHTPHYDGVKKGGKEPAVIGIFGQAPIEFKLTDPTKPPVREV
;
A
#
# COMPACT_ATOMS: atom_id res chain seq x y z
N MET A 1 -15.27 28.35 19.84
CA MET A 1 -14.96 29.21 18.66
C MET A 1 -13.85 28.51 17.88
N SER A 2 -14.22 27.74 16.87
CA SER A 2 -13.29 26.94 16.06
C SER A 2 -13.12 27.65 14.72
N HIS A 3 -11.95 28.21 14.45
CA HIS A 3 -11.61 28.76 13.14
C HIS A 3 -11.15 27.61 12.24
N LEU A 4 -12.01 27.20 11.30
CA LEU A 4 -11.60 26.39 10.13
C LEU A 4 -10.80 27.31 9.21
N PHE A 5 -9.51 27.02 9.04
CA PHE A 5 -8.72 27.56 7.94
C PHE A 5 -9.06 26.77 6.66
N ALA A 6 -9.91 27.34 5.81
CA ALA A 6 -10.08 26.88 4.45
C ALA A 6 -8.86 27.33 3.64
N LEU A 7 -8.00 26.39 3.21
CA LEU A 7 -6.97 26.65 2.21
C LEU A 7 -7.66 26.94 0.87
N GLN A 8 -7.70 28.22 0.49
CA GLN A 8 -8.21 28.68 -0.77
C GLN A 8 -7.07 28.54 -1.79
N LEU A 9 -7.14 27.49 -2.62
CA LEU A 9 -6.22 27.34 -3.76
C LEU A 9 -6.47 28.45 -4.77
N PRO A 10 -5.43 29.07 -5.36
CA PRO A 10 -5.61 30.07 -6.39
C PRO A 10 -6.28 29.46 -7.63
N PRO A 11 -7.13 30.20 -8.36
CA PRO A 11 -7.77 29.74 -9.58
C PRO A 11 -6.71 29.40 -10.61
N GLN A 12 -6.59 28.16 -10.96
CA GLN A 12 -5.71 27.67 -12.02
C GLN A 12 -6.22 28.21 -13.36
N LYS A 13 -5.28 28.74 -14.11
CA LYS A 13 -5.45 29.43 -15.38
C LYS A 13 -6.04 28.55 -16.48
N THR A 14 -7.33 28.41 -16.51
CA THR A 14 -8.08 27.86 -17.66
C THR A 14 -7.97 28.73 -18.91
N GLU A 15 -7.47 29.96 -18.75
CA GLU A 15 -7.35 30.91 -19.89
C GLU A 15 -6.26 30.54 -20.91
N ASP A 16 -5.21 29.84 -20.48
CA ASP A 16 -4.10 29.50 -21.40
C ASP A 16 -4.49 28.39 -22.38
N PHE A 17 -5.41 27.51 -22.00
CA PHE A 17 -5.89 26.42 -22.87
C PHE A 17 -6.84 26.91 -23.96
N VAL A 18 -7.64 27.93 -23.65
CA VAL A 18 -8.57 28.56 -24.63
C VAL A 18 -7.81 29.35 -25.69
N ARG A 19 -6.60 29.87 -25.40
CA ARG A 19 -5.77 30.58 -26.34
C ARG A 19 -5.00 29.72 -27.35
N LEU A 20 -4.71 28.48 -27.01
CA LEU A 20 -3.99 27.53 -27.89
C LEU A 20 -4.89 26.84 -28.92
N ALA A 21 -6.15 26.64 -28.61
CA ALA A 21 -7.10 25.96 -29.48
C ALA A 21 -7.27 26.66 -30.86
N PRO A 22 -7.41 28.00 -30.95
CA PRO A 22 -7.49 28.67 -32.24
C PRO A 22 -6.16 28.73 -33.03
N LEU A 23 -5.02 28.66 -32.34
CA LEU A 23 -3.70 28.55 -32.98
C LEU A 23 -3.48 27.19 -33.62
N LEU A 24 -3.87 26.09 -32.96
CA LEU A 24 -3.82 24.72 -33.50
C LEU A 24 -4.76 24.58 -34.71
N GLN A 25 -5.94 25.20 -34.66
CA GLN A 25 -6.90 25.17 -35.76
C GLN A 25 -6.42 25.97 -36.99
N LYS A 26 -5.69 27.10 -36.81
CA LYS A 26 -5.05 27.83 -37.90
C LYS A 26 -3.87 27.08 -38.52
N PHE A 27 -3.12 26.29 -37.73
CA PHE A 27 -2.06 25.46 -38.26
C PHE A 27 -2.58 24.28 -39.09
N ALA A 28 -3.70 23.67 -38.70
CA ALA A 28 -4.31 22.56 -39.44
C ALA A 28 -4.87 22.94 -40.81
N THR A 29 -5.21 24.22 -41.02
CA THR A 29 -5.80 24.70 -42.27
C THR A 29 -4.77 25.36 -43.25
N SER A 30 -3.51 25.51 -42.83
CA SER A 30 -2.43 26.00 -43.71
C SER A 30 -1.78 24.84 -44.48
N ARG A 31 -1.33 25.10 -45.74
CA ARG A 31 -0.61 24.08 -46.52
C ARG A 31 0.65 23.56 -45.83
N ARG A 32 1.24 24.30 -44.90
CA ARG A 32 2.38 23.88 -44.05
C ARG A 32 1.91 23.06 -42.86
N GLY A 33 0.72 23.32 -42.31
CA GLY A 33 0.11 22.54 -41.23
C GLY A 33 -0.34 21.16 -41.67
N LEU A 34 -0.77 21.01 -42.95
CA LEU A 34 -1.18 19.69 -43.48
C LEU A 34 0.00 18.70 -43.60
N MET A 35 1.24 19.21 -43.77
CA MET A 35 2.45 18.37 -43.78
C MET A 35 2.86 17.89 -42.41
N LEU A 36 2.45 18.58 -41.32
CA LEU A 36 2.77 18.21 -39.96
C LEU A 36 1.64 17.38 -39.28
N ALA A 37 0.43 17.37 -39.88
CA ALA A 37 -0.70 16.66 -39.35
C ALA A 37 -0.47 15.13 -39.13
N PRO A 38 0.23 14.40 -40.03
CA PRO A 38 0.56 13.00 -39.78
C PRO A 38 1.60 12.83 -38.65
N PHE A 39 2.43 13.84 -38.35
CA PHE A 39 3.38 13.74 -37.22
C PHE A 39 2.69 13.98 -35.88
N ILE A 40 1.66 14.83 -35.81
CA ILE A 40 0.91 15.07 -34.57
C ILE A 40 0.00 13.89 -34.25
N ALA A 41 -0.57 13.24 -35.26
CA ALA A 41 -1.40 12.04 -35.10
C ALA A 41 -0.59 10.77 -34.70
N ALA A 42 0.74 10.78 -34.88
CA ALA A 42 1.63 9.69 -34.53
C ALA A 42 2.27 9.84 -33.14
N LEU A 43 2.00 10.95 -32.42
CA LEU A 43 2.44 11.06 -31.03
C LEU A 43 1.63 10.06 -30.19
N PRO A 44 2.31 9.13 -29.49
CA PRO A 44 1.60 8.20 -28.61
C PRO A 44 0.83 9.02 -27.57
N ALA A 45 -0.39 8.59 -27.25
CA ALA A 45 -1.26 9.23 -26.25
C ALA A 45 -0.58 9.40 -24.86
N SER A 46 0.48 8.64 -24.61
CA SER A 46 1.35 8.79 -23.44
C SER A 46 2.15 10.08 -23.34
N LEU A 47 2.18 10.92 -24.41
CA LEU A 47 2.79 12.26 -24.36
C LEU A 47 1.78 13.37 -24.08
N VAL A 48 0.50 13.05 -23.98
CA VAL A 48 -0.50 13.96 -23.43
C VAL A 48 -0.40 13.82 -21.92
N SER A 49 0.41 14.65 -21.30
CA SER A 49 0.51 14.73 -19.84
C SER A 49 -0.88 15.01 -19.29
N ASP A 50 -1.41 14.11 -18.48
CA ASP A 50 -2.62 14.35 -17.71
C ASP A 50 -2.36 15.58 -16.82
N PRO A 51 -3.12 16.68 -16.95
CA PRO A 51 -2.90 17.89 -16.15
C PRO A 51 -3.06 17.65 -14.62
N ALA A 52 -3.53 16.46 -14.22
CA ALA A 52 -3.57 16.06 -12.81
C ALA A 52 -2.22 15.58 -12.24
N GLN A 53 -1.19 15.35 -13.06
CA GLN A 53 0.13 14.93 -12.58
C GLN A 53 1.08 16.13 -12.45
N ALA A 54 0.85 16.95 -11.42
CA ALA A 54 1.76 18.03 -11.04
C ALA A 54 2.94 17.54 -10.16
N ILE A 55 3.19 16.22 -10.10
CA ILE A 55 4.25 15.61 -9.28
C ILE A 55 5.42 15.24 -10.18
N ASP A 56 6.62 15.75 -9.87
CA ASP A 56 7.86 15.26 -10.50
C ASP A 56 8.18 13.86 -9.96
N LEU A 57 7.98 12.86 -10.81
CA LEU A 57 8.21 11.44 -10.46
C LEU A 57 9.70 11.09 -10.27
N ASN A 58 10.63 11.99 -10.63
CA ASN A 58 12.06 11.84 -10.31
C ASN A 58 12.36 12.26 -8.86
N GLU A 59 11.51 13.10 -8.28
CA GLU A 59 11.65 13.61 -6.91
C GLU A 59 10.64 12.95 -5.96
N THR A 60 9.43 12.64 -6.44
CA THR A 60 8.35 12.07 -5.63
C THR A 60 7.73 10.84 -6.29
N GLN A 61 7.72 9.71 -5.58
CA GLN A 61 7.04 8.49 -6.01
C GLN A 61 5.68 8.38 -5.34
N VAL A 62 4.64 8.16 -6.14
CA VAL A 62 3.27 7.95 -5.67
C VAL A 62 2.78 6.60 -6.16
N THR A 63 2.24 5.79 -5.24
CA THR A 63 1.55 4.53 -5.56
C THR A 63 0.16 4.58 -4.96
N LEU A 64 -0.86 4.52 -5.81
CA LEU A 64 -2.26 4.53 -5.40
C LEU A 64 -2.73 3.14 -4.96
N PRO A 65 -3.80 3.03 -4.16
CA PRO A 65 -4.27 1.75 -3.61
C PRO A 65 -4.59 0.68 -4.66
N ASP A 66 -5.08 1.06 -5.83
CA ASP A 66 -5.42 0.18 -6.95
C ASP A 66 -4.20 -0.31 -7.75
N GLN A 67 -3.04 0.29 -7.53
CA GLN A 67 -1.76 -0.08 -8.15
C GLN A 67 -1.01 -1.16 -7.35
N PHE A 68 -1.42 -1.45 -6.11
CA PHE A 68 -0.77 -2.47 -5.30
C PHE A 68 -1.01 -3.88 -5.83
N GLN A 69 0.08 -4.59 -6.11
CA GLN A 69 0.06 -5.98 -6.59
C GLN A 69 0.10 -6.96 -5.40
N TRP A 70 -1.04 -7.24 -4.80
CA TRP A 70 -1.17 -8.14 -3.67
C TRP A 70 -0.83 -9.58 -4.05
N LYS A 71 -0.08 -10.28 -3.21
CA LYS A 71 0.31 -11.69 -3.35
C LYS A 71 0.14 -12.40 -2.02
N LEU A 72 -0.08 -13.71 -2.04
CA LEU A 72 -0.05 -14.50 -0.81
C LEU A 72 1.26 -14.23 -0.05
N ALA A 73 1.15 -13.95 1.24
CA ALA A 73 2.31 -13.64 2.08
C ALA A 73 3.21 -14.87 2.29
N LEU A 74 2.63 -16.07 2.21
CA LEU A 74 3.32 -17.35 2.35
C LEU A 74 2.88 -18.28 1.22
N PRO A 75 3.79 -19.05 0.60
CA PRO A 75 3.50 -19.85 -0.60
C PRO A 75 2.36 -20.87 -0.46
N ASN A 76 2.17 -21.40 0.75
CA ASN A 76 1.16 -22.44 1.04
C ASN A 76 0.02 -21.93 1.94
N ALA A 77 -0.12 -20.61 2.08
CA ALA A 77 -1.24 -20.06 2.83
C ALA A 77 -2.56 -20.28 2.06
N PRO A 78 -3.70 -20.48 2.74
CA PRO A 78 -4.99 -20.55 2.10
C PRO A 78 -5.26 -19.28 1.27
N ALA A 79 -5.97 -19.43 0.16
CA ALA A 79 -6.42 -18.29 -0.61
C ALA A 79 -7.27 -17.36 0.25
N GLN A 80 -7.13 -16.05 0.09
CA GLN A 80 -7.82 -15.06 0.91
C GLN A 80 -7.63 -15.26 2.43
N SER A 81 -6.41 -15.63 2.84
CA SER A 81 -6.03 -15.70 4.25
C SER A 81 -5.15 -14.52 4.65
N VAL A 82 -4.00 -14.40 4.00
CA VAL A 82 -3.05 -13.29 4.21
C VAL A 82 -2.33 -12.95 2.91
N GLU A 83 -2.34 -11.68 2.58
CA GLU A 83 -1.64 -11.15 1.41
C GLU A 83 -0.63 -10.09 1.83
N THR A 84 0.39 -9.88 0.99
CA THR A 84 1.41 -8.86 1.21
C THR A 84 1.75 -8.14 -0.09
N VAL A 85 2.22 -6.91 0.04
CA VAL A 85 2.84 -6.15 -1.04
C VAL A 85 4.02 -5.35 -0.49
N PRO A 86 5.22 -5.46 -1.09
CA PRO A 86 6.33 -4.58 -0.78
C PRO A 86 6.03 -3.17 -1.31
N VAL A 87 6.24 -2.16 -0.46
CA VAL A 87 6.04 -0.75 -0.81
C VAL A 87 7.38 -0.06 -0.99
N PHE A 88 8.35 -0.39 -0.13
CA PHE A 88 9.69 0.19 -0.15
C PHE A 88 10.72 -0.82 0.34
N GLY A 89 11.92 -0.77 -0.23
CA GLY A 89 13.03 -1.65 0.14
C GLY A 89 12.76 -3.12 -0.19
N ALA A 90 13.53 -4.00 0.43
CA ALA A 90 13.41 -5.45 0.28
C ALA A 90 13.48 -6.13 1.64
N THR A 91 12.78 -7.25 1.81
CA THR A 91 12.75 -7.99 3.08
C THR A 91 13.90 -8.99 3.22
N ASP A 92 14.60 -9.29 2.14
CA ASP A 92 15.71 -10.25 2.04
C ASP A 92 17.10 -9.60 1.93
N LYS A 93 17.16 -8.26 1.80
CA LYS A 93 18.42 -7.51 1.65
C LYS A 93 18.58 -6.50 2.79
N PRO A 94 19.79 -6.29 3.31
CA PRO A 94 20.02 -5.32 4.38
C PRO A 94 19.50 -3.92 4.05
N GLY A 95 18.76 -3.32 4.98
CA GLY A 95 18.23 -1.98 4.87
C GLY A 95 16.81 -1.85 5.41
N PRO A 96 16.27 -0.63 5.42
CA PRO A 96 14.89 -0.39 5.83
C PRO A 96 13.91 -0.93 4.79
N TYR A 97 12.78 -1.42 5.25
CA TYR A 97 11.69 -1.85 4.39
C TYR A 97 10.32 -1.34 4.87
N VAL A 98 9.39 -1.24 3.95
CA VAL A 98 7.97 -1.05 4.20
C VAL A 98 7.19 -2.09 3.41
N VAL A 99 6.32 -2.83 4.09
CA VAL A 99 5.38 -3.75 3.46
C VAL A 99 3.97 -3.49 3.98
N LEU A 100 2.98 -3.75 3.15
CA LEU A 100 1.60 -3.87 3.60
C LEU A 100 1.26 -5.36 3.75
N ILE A 101 0.55 -5.68 4.82
CA ILE A 101 -0.05 -7.00 5.07
C ILE A 101 -1.55 -6.82 5.12
N LYS A 102 -2.29 -7.71 4.45
CA LYS A 102 -3.74 -7.77 4.48
C LYS A 102 -4.17 -9.11 5.06
N TRP A 103 -4.79 -9.08 6.23
CA TRP A 103 -5.40 -10.23 6.86
C TRP A 103 -6.89 -10.30 6.56
N TYR A 104 -7.35 -11.45 6.12
CA TYR A 104 -8.78 -11.70 5.89
C TYR A 104 -9.45 -12.28 7.14
N PRO A 105 -10.76 -12.03 7.34
CA PRO A 105 -11.51 -12.60 8.45
C PRO A 105 -11.43 -14.12 8.53
N GLY A 106 -11.22 -14.64 9.75
CA GLY A 106 -11.11 -16.06 10.01
C GLY A 106 -9.69 -16.62 9.95
N TYR A 107 -8.67 -15.78 9.75
CA TYR A 107 -7.28 -16.22 9.66
C TYR A 107 -6.35 -15.44 10.57
N MET A 108 -5.42 -16.15 11.20
CA MET A 108 -4.35 -15.59 12.03
C MET A 108 -3.02 -16.31 11.75
N SER A 109 -1.91 -15.62 11.99
CA SER A 109 -0.60 -16.25 12.03
C SER A 109 -0.50 -17.22 13.21
N ALA A 110 0.26 -18.29 13.07
CA ALA A 110 0.74 -19.05 14.22
C ALA A 110 1.76 -18.21 15.02
N PRO A 111 1.99 -18.50 16.33
CA PRO A 111 3.03 -17.86 17.11
C PRO A 111 4.40 -17.94 16.44
N HIS A 112 5.06 -16.80 16.30
CA HIS A 112 6.32 -16.67 15.60
C HIS A 112 7.15 -15.49 16.12
N THR A 113 8.41 -15.45 15.76
CA THR A 113 9.35 -14.36 16.09
C THR A 113 9.99 -13.77 14.85
N TYR A 114 10.51 -12.56 14.98
CA TYR A 114 11.42 -11.90 14.04
C TYR A 114 12.70 -11.48 14.75
N VAL A 115 13.80 -11.36 14.02
CA VAL A 115 15.10 -10.95 14.56
C VAL A 115 15.23 -9.45 14.79
N THR A 116 14.34 -8.64 14.23
CA THR A 116 14.32 -7.17 14.37
C THR A 116 12.94 -6.69 14.83
N ASP A 117 12.92 -5.52 15.45
CA ASP A 117 11.67 -4.82 15.78
C ASP A 117 10.88 -4.51 14.51
N ARG A 118 9.55 -4.56 14.65
CA ARG A 118 8.62 -4.16 13.59
C ARG A 118 7.66 -3.10 14.14
N LEU A 119 7.52 -2.00 13.42
CA LEU A 119 6.60 -0.92 13.74
C LEU A 119 5.40 -1.05 12.82
N CYS A 120 4.22 -1.24 13.39
CA CYS A 120 3.01 -1.59 12.66
C CYS A 120 1.94 -0.53 12.87
N PHE A 121 1.35 -0.02 11.78
CA PHE A 121 0.19 0.87 11.81
C PHE A 121 -0.99 0.19 11.14
N VAL A 122 -2.14 0.18 11.79
CA VAL A 122 -3.38 -0.30 11.19
C VAL A 122 -3.94 0.77 10.26
N ILE A 123 -3.99 0.47 8.96
CA ILE A 123 -4.47 1.39 7.93
C ILE A 123 -5.98 1.29 7.78
N SER A 124 -6.52 0.06 7.76
CA SER A 124 -7.96 -0.20 7.68
C SER A 124 -8.35 -1.47 8.42
N GLY A 125 -9.64 -1.61 8.75
CA GLY A 125 -10.18 -2.74 9.47
C GLY A 125 -9.79 -2.78 10.94
N THR A 126 -9.89 -3.96 11.55
CA THR A 126 -9.46 -4.23 12.94
C THR A 126 -8.49 -5.40 12.94
N TRP A 127 -7.28 -5.14 13.38
CA TRP A 127 -6.22 -6.13 13.54
C TRP A 127 -6.24 -6.68 14.97
N TRP A 128 -6.31 -8.00 15.11
CA TRP A 128 -6.33 -8.69 16.38
C TRP A 128 -4.95 -9.23 16.70
N VAL A 129 -4.40 -8.85 17.86
CA VAL A 129 -3.00 -9.09 18.22
C VAL A 129 -2.85 -9.73 19.58
N ASN A 130 -1.85 -10.60 19.76
CA ASN A 130 -1.41 -11.08 21.05
C ASN A 130 0.08 -11.35 21.06
N SER A 131 0.63 -11.65 22.24
CA SER A 131 2.02 -12.06 22.46
C SER A 131 2.03 -13.41 23.20
N GLY A 132 3.14 -14.14 23.06
CA GLY A 132 3.33 -15.44 23.69
C GLY A 132 3.42 -16.59 22.69
N GLU A 133 3.81 -17.74 23.20
CA GLU A 133 4.01 -18.96 22.41
C GLU A 133 2.72 -19.78 22.25
N ASN A 134 1.77 -19.61 23.16
CA ASN A 134 0.49 -20.29 23.12
C ASN A 134 -0.45 -19.58 22.17
N PHE A 135 -1.06 -20.34 21.26
CA PHE A 135 -2.03 -19.82 20.32
C PHE A 135 -3.43 -19.76 20.94
N GLU A 136 -3.83 -18.59 21.37
CA GLU A 136 -5.11 -18.30 22.04
C GLU A 136 -5.87 -17.20 21.30
N PRO A 137 -6.54 -17.51 20.19
CA PRO A 137 -7.23 -16.50 19.36
C PRO A 137 -8.22 -15.64 20.13
N ASP A 138 -8.91 -16.24 21.11
CA ASP A 138 -9.91 -15.53 21.93
C ASP A 138 -9.30 -14.49 22.86
N ALA A 139 -8.04 -14.68 23.27
CA ALA A 139 -7.31 -13.74 24.12
C ALA A 139 -6.67 -12.58 23.35
N THR A 140 -6.88 -12.46 22.02
CA THR A 140 -6.32 -11.37 21.22
C THR A 140 -7.01 -10.04 21.48
N VAL A 141 -6.22 -8.95 21.41
CA VAL A 141 -6.68 -7.58 21.61
C VAL A 141 -6.97 -6.91 20.26
N PRO A 142 -8.13 -6.25 20.08
CA PRO A 142 -8.45 -5.55 18.85
C PRO A 142 -7.68 -4.23 18.75
N VAL A 143 -7.06 -3.97 17.60
CA VAL A 143 -6.43 -2.71 17.25
C VAL A 143 -7.12 -2.17 16.01
N PRO A 144 -7.97 -1.13 16.12
CA PRO A 144 -8.67 -0.55 14.97
C PRO A 144 -7.75 0.31 14.11
N ALA A 145 -8.25 0.72 12.95
CA ALA A 145 -7.57 1.67 12.07
C ALA A 145 -7.09 2.92 12.83
N GLY A 146 -5.86 3.38 12.53
CA GLY A 146 -5.14 4.43 13.24
C GLY A 146 -4.34 3.91 14.45
N GLY A 147 -4.53 2.66 14.87
CA GLY A 147 -3.78 2.05 15.97
C GLY A 147 -2.33 1.73 15.60
N PHE A 148 -1.46 1.68 16.61
CA PHE A 148 -0.04 1.39 16.49
C PHE A 148 0.35 0.19 17.36
N VAL A 149 1.19 -0.69 16.82
CA VAL A 149 1.75 -1.85 17.53
C VAL A 149 3.25 -1.93 17.26
N ARG A 150 4.06 -1.99 18.31
CA ARG A 150 5.47 -2.38 18.20
C ARG A 150 5.61 -3.86 18.49
N ARG A 151 6.13 -4.62 17.54
CA ARG A 151 6.56 -5.99 17.73
C ARG A 151 8.04 -5.98 18.08
N VAL A 152 8.34 -6.41 19.30
CA VAL A 152 9.71 -6.45 19.82
C VAL A 152 10.43 -7.66 19.23
N ALA A 153 11.69 -7.47 18.83
CA ALA A 153 12.55 -8.52 18.32
C ALA A 153 12.61 -9.74 19.26
N HIS A 154 12.66 -10.92 18.70
CA HIS A 154 12.77 -12.21 19.41
C HIS A 154 11.60 -12.55 20.35
N THR A 155 10.56 -11.73 20.39
CA THR A 155 9.39 -11.95 21.24
C THR A 155 8.31 -12.69 20.44
N PRO A 156 7.85 -13.87 20.89
CA PRO A 156 6.77 -14.62 20.26
C PRO A 156 5.48 -13.80 20.22
N HIS A 157 4.82 -13.82 19.07
CA HIS A 157 3.56 -13.14 18.87
C HIS A 157 2.77 -13.78 17.72
N TYR A 158 1.48 -13.48 17.67
CA TYR A 158 0.58 -13.87 16.59
C TYR A 158 -0.51 -12.82 16.40
N ASP A 159 -1.12 -12.82 15.24
CA ASP A 159 -2.07 -11.80 14.86
C ASP A 159 -2.86 -12.18 13.60
N GLY A 160 -3.96 -11.46 13.36
CA GLY A 160 -4.81 -11.66 12.21
C GLY A 160 -6.17 -10.99 12.37
N VAL A 161 -7.21 -11.59 11.81
CA VAL A 161 -8.60 -11.13 11.93
C VAL A 161 -9.49 -12.28 12.37
N LYS A 162 -10.25 -12.08 13.45
CA LYS A 162 -11.19 -13.08 13.98
C LYS A 162 -12.27 -13.45 12.96
N LYS A 163 -12.77 -14.66 13.06
CA LYS A 163 -13.97 -15.10 12.33
C LYS A 163 -15.14 -14.18 12.66
N GLY A 164 -15.88 -13.79 11.63
CA GLY A 164 -16.98 -12.81 11.77
C GLY A 164 -16.55 -11.35 11.69
N GLY A 165 -15.26 -11.07 11.48
CA GLY A 165 -14.78 -9.74 11.06
C GLY A 165 -15.52 -9.28 9.80
N LYS A 166 -15.89 -8.01 9.73
CA LYS A 166 -16.69 -7.48 8.60
C LYS A 166 -15.85 -7.23 7.34
N GLU A 167 -14.55 -7.01 7.52
CA GLU A 167 -13.64 -6.62 6.46
C GLU A 167 -12.22 -7.09 6.77
N PRO A 168 -11.35 -7.21 5.78
CA PRO A 168 -9.93 -7.43 5.99
C PRO A 168 -9.28 -6.28 6.77
N ALA A 169 -8.25 -6.60 7.55
CA ALA A 169 -7.38 -5.60 8.15
C ALA A 169 -6.13 -5.39 7.28
N VAL A 170 -5.81 -4.13 6.98
CA VAL A 170 -4.58 -3.75 6.28
C VAL A 170 -3.63 -3.07 7.26
N ILE A 171 -2.41 -3.57 7.33
CA ILE A 171 -1.38 -3.12 8.25
C ILE A 171 -0.15 -2.69 7.46
N GLY A 172 0.34 -1.46 7.70
CA GLY A 172 1.64 -1.00 7.25
C GLY A 172 2.72 -1.39 8.25
N ILE A 173 3.76 -2.09 7.79
CA ILE A 173 4.84 -2.60 8.62
C ILE A 173 6.16 -2.03 8.16
N PHE A 174 6.87 -1.38 9.09
CA PHE A 174 8.21 -0.83 8.92
C PHE A 174 9.19 -1.65 9.74
N GLY A 175 10.36 -1.92 9.18
CA GLY A 175 11.41 -2.66 9.87
C GLY A 175 12.76 -2.57 9.19
N GLN A 176 13.71 -3.32 9.74
CA GLN A 176 15.04 -3.54 9.16
C GLN A 176 15.15 -4.96 8.64
N ALA A 177 15.63 -5.10 7.42
CA ALA A 177 15.89 -6.39 6.78
C ALA A 177 17.38 -6.78 6.91
N PRO A 178 17.73 -8.06 6.75
CA PRO A 178 16.83 -9.14 6.37
C PRO A 178 15.87 -9.53 7.50
N ILE A 179 14.65 -9.91 7.11
CA ILE A 179 13.70 -10.46 8.08
C ILE A 179 13.91 -11.98 8.18
N GLU A 180 13.86 -12.50 9.40
CA GLU A 180 13.82 -13.92 9.67
C GLU A 180 12.52 -14.25 10.40
N PHE A 181 11.62 -14.90 9.69
CA PHE A 181 10.37 -15.42 10.25
C PHE A 181 10.63 -16.82 10.83
N LYS A 182 10.41 -17.00 12.13
CA LYS A 182 10.60 -18.28 12.80
C LYS A 182 9.38 -18.66 13.62
N LEU A 183 8.72 -19.75 13.25
CA LEU A 183 7.63 -20.34 14.03
C LEU A 183 8.14 -20.83 15.39
N THR A 184 7.35 -20.64 16.45
CA THR A 184 7.62 -21.25 17.77
C THR A 184 7.43 -22.76 17.73
N ASP A 185 6.46 -23.22 16.95
CA ASP A 185 6.23 -24.64 16.65
C ASP A 185 6.23 -24.85 15.12
N PRO A 186 7.36 -25.32 14.55
CA PRO A 186 7.48 -25.51 13.10
C PRO A 186 6.66 -26.71 12.58
N THR A 187 6.06 -27.52 13.44
CA THR A 187 5.18 -28.63 13.05
C THR A 187 3.76 -28.16 12.70
N LYS A 188 3.44 -26.93 13.03
CA LYS A 188 2.12 -26.32 12.79
C LYS A 188 2.12 -25.42 11.56
N PRO A 189 0.99 -25.29 10.86
CA PRO A 189 0.90 -24.37 9.73
C PRO A 189 1.11 -22.93 10.20
N PRO A 190 1.82 -22.11 9.39
CA PRO A 190 2.13 -20.70 9.72
C PRO A 190 0.91 -19.78 9.70
N VAL A 191 -0.13 -20.17 8.98
CA VAL A 191 -1.44 -19.50 8.97
C VAL A 191 -2.50 -20.49 9.45
N ARG A 192 -3.33 -20.05 10.37
CA ARG A 192 -4.37 -20.87 11.00
C ARG A 192 -5.74 -20.25 10.78
N GLU A 193 -6.72 -21.09 10.52
CA GLU A 193 -8.13 -20.72 10.57
C GLU A 193 -8.61 -20.61 12.02
N VAL A 194 -9.45 -19.59 12.34
CA VAL A 194 -9.97 -19.27 13.66
C VAL A 194 -11.46 -18.95 13.64
#